data_d4b3f5d95bf3037de936628f0ba26cd7
#
_entry.id   d4b3f5d95bf3037de936628f0ba26cd7
#
_cell.length_a   1.000
_cell.length_b   1.000
_cell.length_c   1.000
_cell.angle_alpha   90.00
_cell.angle_beta   90.00
_cell.angle_gamma   90.00
#
_symmetry.space_group_name_H-M   'P 1'
#
loop_
_entity.id
_entity.type
_entity.pdbx_description
1 polymer ?
#
loop_
_entity_poly.entity_id
_entity_poly.type
_entity_poly.pdbx_seq_one_letter_code
_entity_poly.pdbx_strand_id
1 'polypeptide(L)'
;PDYQDAVAEVEAMLGGRYGPASSNIVIEEFMTGEEASVFALCDGETAILFGWAQDHKRAFDGDTGPNTGGMGTYSPAPIVTPELLRITEAEILAPTMAGMKAEGNPYKGVLYAGLMVENGQPRLVEYNARFGDPECQVLMLRLKSDIVPYLLAAAIGGLKNLPAPQWHEDPAVCVVYAAKGYPDSPLTGSVIRGAEQDFGPDVTVFHAGTSRGEDGSLRAAGGRVLNICARGKTLQDARDKAYDAISQIDWPGGFYRTDIAWRAL
;
A
#
# COMPACT_ATOMS: atom_id res chain seq x y z
N PRO A 1 7.82 -21.02 -11.31
CA PRO A 1 9.16 -20.74 -11.86
C PRO A 1 9.92 -22.03 -12.03
N ASP A 2 10.70 -22.13 -13.13
CA ASP A 2 11.58 -23.25 -13.38
C ASP A 2 12.80 -23.18 -12.42
N TYR A 3 13.37 -24.34 -12.09
CA TYR A 3 14.58 -24.41 -11.25
C TYR A 3 15.76 -23.63 -11.86
N GLN A 4 15.91 -23.66 -13.18
CA GLN A 4 16.97 -22.94 -13.89
C GLN A 4 16.78 -21.41 -13.80
N ASP A 5 15.55 -20.93 -13.91
CA ASP A 5 15.21 -19.51 -13.74
C ASP A 5 15.55 -19.06 -12.31
N ALA A 6 15.22 -19.87 -11.30
CA ALA A 6 15.52 -19.56 -9.91
C ALA A 6 17.03 -19.50 -9.66
N VAL A 7 17.81 -20.43 -10.20
CA VAL A 7 19.27 -20.43 -10.09
C VAL A 7 19.87 -19.18 -10.76
N ALA A 8 19.44 -18.84 -11.98
CA ALA A 8 19.91 -17.67 -12.68
C ALA A 8 19.60 -16.36 -11.92
N GLU A 9 18.43 -16.27 -11.29
CA GLU A 9 18.06 -15.10 -10.47
C GLU A 9 18.91 -14.99 -9.20
N VAL A 10 19.17 -16.12 -8.52
CA VAL A 10 20.05 -16.18 -7.34
C VAL A 10 21.48 -15.75 -7.72
N GLU A 11 22.01 -16.25 -8.83
CA GLU A 11 23.35 -15.88 -9.32
C GLU A 11 23.43 -14.39 -9.66
N ALA A 12 22.40 -13.83 -10.31
CA ALA A 12 22.33 -12.41 -10.64
C ALA A 12 22.27 -11.53 -9.38
N MET A 13 21.47 -11.93 -8.38
CA MET A 13 21.36 -11.23 -7.10
C MET A 13 22.72 -11.23 -6.38
N LEU A 14 23.31 -12.39 -6.15
CA LEU A 14 24.62 -12.52 -5.49
C LEU A 14 25.75 -11.87 -6.30
N GLY A 15 25.62 -11.80 -7.62
CA GLY A 15 26.49 -11.07 -8.53
C GLY A 15 26.40 -9.55 -8.43
N GLY A 16 25.55 -9.01 -7.54
CA GLY A 16 25.48 -7.58 -7.26
C GLY A 16 24.40 -6.83 -8.02
N ARG A 17 23.38 -7.50 -8.58
CA ARG A 17 22.27 -6.86 -9.30
C ARG A 17 21.60 -5.73 -8.50
N TYR A 18 21.52 -5.86 -7.16
CA TYR A 18 20.98 -4.86 -6.26
C TYR A 18 22.06 -4.24 -5.35
N GLY A 19 23.31 -4.26 -5.79
CA GLY A 19 24.44 -3.73 -5.03
C GLY A 19 24.69 -4.49 -3.71
N PRO A 20 25.18 -3.81 -2.66
CA PRO A 20 25.48 -4.47 -1.38
C PRO A 20 24.29 -5.15 -0.71
N ALA A 21 23.06 -4.72 -1.01
CA ALA A 21 21.84 -5.30 -0.45
C ALA A 21 21.66 -6.78 -0.83
N SER A 22 22.20 -7.22 -1.98
CA SER A 22 22.10 -8.59 -2.46
C SER A 22 23.27 -9.50 -2.04
N SER A 23 24.11 -9.07 -1.10
CA SER A 23 25.18 -9.93 -0.53
C SER A 23 24.62 -11.10 0.28
N ASN A 24 23.43 -10.98 0.80
CA ASN A 24 22.67 -12.05 1.44
C ASN A 24 21.29 -12.12 0.81
N ILE A 25 20.82 -13.33 0.54
CA ILE A 25 19.50 -13.58 -0.01
C ILE A 25 18.70 -14.49 0.93
N VAL A 26 17.38 -14.37 0.90
CA VAL A 26 16.45 -15.27 1.59
C VAL A 26 15.71 -16.06 0.52
N ILE A 27 15.62 -17.36 0.70
CA ILE A 27 14.84 -18.26 -0.15
C ILE A 27 13.71 -18.79 0.71
N GLU A 28 12.48 -18.46 0.30
CA GLU A 28 11.27 -18.78 1.04
C GLU A 28 10.39 -19.75 0.26
N GLU A 29 9.42 -20.34 0.96
CA GLU A 29 8.39 -21.16 0.33
C GLU A 29 7.57 -20.30 -0.65
N PHE A 30 7.28 -20.85 -1.82
CA PHE A 30 6.36 -20.20 -2.76
C PHE A 30 4.93 -20.33 -2.22
N MET A 31 4.31 -19.20 -1.93
CA MET A 31 2.93 -19.13 -1.46
C MET A 31 1.98 -18.78 -2.61
N THR A 32 0.83 -19.44 -2.64
CA THR A 32 -0.28 -19.16 -3.55
C THR A 32 -1.42 -18.49 -2.79
N GLY A 33 -2.26 -17.76 -3.50
CA GLY A 33 -3.41 -17.07 -2.91
C GLY A 33 -3.54 -15.63 -3.38
N GLU A 34 -4.31 -14.86 -2.64
CA GLU A 34 -4.44 -13.42 -2.86
C GLU A 34 -3.70 -12.63 -1.78
N GLU A 35 -3.03 -11.58 -2.19
CA GLU A 35 -2.35 -10.71 -1.25
C GLU A 35 -3.34 -9.79 -0.53
N ALA A 36 -3.08 -9.52 0.75
CA ALA A 36 -3.81 -8.55 1.54
C ALA A 36 -2.86 -7.80 2.48
N SER A 37 -3.16 -6.53 2.73
CA SER A 37 -2.38 -5.66 3.59
C SER A 37 -3.16 -5.39 4.87
N VAL A 38 -2.62 -5.80 6.03
CA VAL A 38 -3.21 -5.53 7.34
C VAL A 38 -2.27 -4.64 8.14
N PHE A 39 -2.81 -3.58 8.72
CA PHE A 39 -2.04 -2.60 9.47
C PHE A 39 -2.38 -2.66 10.95
N ALA A 40 -1.36 -2.56 11.78
CA ALA A 40 -1.49 -2.41 13.22
C ALA A 40 -0.67 -1.22 13.73
N LEU A 41 -1.15 -0.59 14.80
CA LEU A 41 -0.37 0.33 15.61
C LEU A 41 0.13 -0.41 16.83
N CYS A 42 1.43 -0.23 17.13
CA CYS A 42 2.14 -0.95 18.16
C CYS A 42 2.80 0.03 19.13
N ASP A 43 2.70 -0.23 20.46
CA ASP A 43 3.32 0.62 21.50
C ASP A 43 4.41 -0.09 22.31
N GLY A 44 4.85 -1.26 21.84
CA GLY A 44 5.83 -2.10 22.51
C GLY A 44 5.22 -3.19 23.41
N GLU A 45 3.96 -3.02 23.83
CA GLU A 45 3.19 -3.96 24.65
C GLU A 45 1.96 -4.48 23.93
N THR A 46 1.29 -3.59 23.19
CA THR A 46 -0.02 -3.82 22.55
C THR A 46 0.11 -3.53 21.07
N ALA A 47 -0.52 -4.36 20.24
CA ALA A 47 -0.84 -4.05 18.87
C ALA A 47 -2.37 -3.91 18.74
N ILE A 48 -2.82 -2.85 18.09
CA ILE A 48 -4.24 -2.66 17.73
C ILE A 48 -4.37 -2.66 16.21
N LEU A 49 -5.38 -3.36 15.68
CA LEU A 49 -5.69 -3.33 14.25
C LEU A 49 -6.04 -1.91 13.83
N PHE A 50 -5.42 -1.43 12.75
CA PHE A 50 -5.55 -0.06 12.24
C PHE A 50 -5.92 -0.05 10.75
N GLY A 51 -6.71 -0.99 10.31
CA GLY A 51 -7.24 -1.04 8.96
C GLY A 51 -6.56 -2.07 8.06
N TRP A 52 -7.14 -2.23 6.88
CA TRP A 52 -6.68 -3.19 5.88
C TRP A 52 -7.06 -2.71 4.49
N ALA A 53 -6.30 -3.18 3.52
CA ALA A 53 -6.47 -2.86 2.11
C ALA A 53 -6.00 -4.01 1.23
N GLN A 54 -6.27 -3.93 -0.05
CA GLN A 54 -5.67 -4.80 -1.05
C GLN A 54 -5.07 -3.94 -2.17
N ASP A 55 -3.80 -4.18 -2.47
CA ASP A 55 -3.06 -3.44 -3.49
C ASP A 55 -2.91 -4.22 -4.81
N HIS A 56 -2.50 -3.52 -5.85
CA HIS A 56 -2.16 -4.06 -7.15
C HIS A 56 -0.67 -3.84 -7.42
N LYS A 57 0.14 -4.88 -7.22
CA LYS A 57 1.61 -4.77 -7.29
C LYS A 57 2.17 -4.77 -8.71
N ARG A 58 1.48 -5.40 -9.67
CA ARG A 58 1.95 -5.46 -11.05
C ARG A 58 1.72 -4.15 -11.78
N ALA A 59 2.68 -3.80 -12.66
CA ALA A 59 2.70 -2.52 -13.34
C ALA A 59 1.52 -2.31 -14.30
N PHE A 60 0.98 -3.38 -14.92
CA PHE A 60 0.00 -3.28 -16.00
C PHE A 60 -1.27 -4.05 -15.70
N ASP A 61 -2.33 -3.73 -16.45
CA ASP A 61 -3.63 -4.38 -16.37
C ASP A 61 -3.53 -5.90 -16.48
N GLY A 62 -4.48 -6.60 -15.84
CA GLY A 62 -4.50 -8.05 -15.76
C GLY A 62 -3.36 -8.65 -14.95
N ASP A 63 -2.80 -7.87 -14.02
CA ASP A 63 -1.66 -8.26 -13.16
C ASP A 63 -0.45 -8.75 -13.97
N THR A 64 -0.10 -8.00 -15.01
CA THR A 64 1.03 -8.27 -15.88
C THR A 64 2.18 -7.30 -15.67
N GLY A 65 3.35 -7.62 -16.23
CA GLY A 65 4.56 -6.82 -16.10
C GLY A 65 5.31 -7.02 -14.78
N PRO A 66 6.29 -6.15 -14.48
CA PRO A 66 7.11 -6.25 -13.29
C PRO A 66 6.32 -5.90 -12.00
N ASN A 67 6.81 -6.38 -10.86
CA ASN A 67 6.36 -5.90 -9.55
C ASN A 67 6.77 -4.44 -9.35
N THR A 68 5.93 -3.70 -8.64
CA THR A 68 6.12 -2.29 -8.32
C THR A 68 5.93 -2.06 -6.82
N GLY A 69 6.01 -0.81 -6.37
CA GLY A 69 5.60 -0.42 -5.03
C GLY A 69 4.08 -0.33 -4.81
N GLY A 70 3.28 -0.73 -5.80
CA GLY A 70 1.81 -0.63 -5.82
C GLY A 70 1.32 0.37 -6.87
N MET A 71 0.41 -0.08 -7.73
CA MET A 71 -0.21 0.73 -8.80
C MET A 71 -1.62 1.21 -8.44
N GLY A 72 -2.10 0.82 -7.30
CA GLY A 72 -3.40 1.21 -6.77
C GLY A 72 -3.85 0.26 -5.68
N THR A 73 -4.84 0.70 -4.91
CA THR A 73 -5.34 -0.04 -3.76
C THR A 73 -6.80 0.32 -3.49
N TYR A 74 -7.45 -0.51 -2.72
CA TYR A 74 -8.80 -0.25 -2.23
C TYR A 74 -8.99 -0.76 -0.80
N SER A 75 -9.90 -0.13 -0.09
CA SER A 75 -10.29 -0.48 1.28
C SER A 75 -11.79 -0.20 1.48
N PRO A 76 -12.55 -1.09 2.17
CA PRO A 76 -12.10 -2.38 2.70
C PRO A 76 -11.87 -3.40 1.58
N ALA A 77 -10.98 -4.35 1.83
CA ALA A 77 -10.77 -5.49 0.93
C ALA A 77 -11.70 -6.63 1.33
N PRO A 78 -12.57 -7.14 0.44
CA PRO A 78 -13.54 -8.19 0.78
C PRO A 78 -12.89 -9.50 1.24
N ILE A 79 -11.70 -9.80 0.77
CA ILE A 79 -10.94 -10.98 1.18
C ILE A 79 -10.57 -10.95 2.67
N VAL A 80 -10.48 -9.76 3.26
CA VAL A 80 -10.14 -9.59 4.67
C VAL A 80 -11.42 -9.65 5.51
N THR A 81 -11.79 -10.86 5.86
CA THR A 81 -12.97 -11.14 6.70
C THR A 81 -12.68 -10.88 8.19
N PRO A 82 -13.72 -10.74 9.04
CA PRO A 82 -13.52 -10.66 10.50
C PRO A 82 -12.76 -11.87 11.08
N GLU A 83 -12.97 -13.06 10.54
CA GLU A 83 -12.25 -14.25 10.97
C GLU A 83 -10.77 -14.19 10.58
N LEU A 84 -10.46 -13.75 9.36
CA LEU A 84 -9.06 -13.54 8.92
C LEU A 84 -8.36 -12.54 9.83
N LEU A 85 -9.01 -11.43 10.19
CA LEU A 85 -8.44 -10.44 11.11
C LEU A 85 -8.16 -11.05 12.49
N ARG A 86 -9.09 -11.87 13.02
CA ARG A 86 -8.91 -12.55 14.30
C ARG A 86 -7.71 -13.50 14.27
N ILE A 87 -7.56 -14.27 13.19
CA ILE A 87 -6.41 -15.17 13.00
C ILE A 87 -5.12 -14.35 12.89
N THR A 88 -5.11 -13.31 12.07
CA THR A 88 -3.95 -12.40 11.91
C THR A 88 -3.51 -11.81 13.24
N GLU A 89 -4.45 -11.35 14.05
CA GLU A 89 -4.16 -10.79 15.36
C GLU A 89 -3.56 -11.85 16.32
N ALA A 90 -4.20 -13.03 16.40
CA ALA A 90 -3.81 -14.07 17.34
C ALA A 90 -2.53 -14.83 16.95
N GLU A 91 -2.34 -15.11 15.64
CA GLU A 91 -1.29 -16.02 15.18
C GLU A 91 -0.11 -15.30 14.50
N ILE A 92 -0.28 -14.03 14.12
CA ILE A 92 0.75 -13.23 13.44
C ILE A 92 1.19 -12.04 14.31
N LEU A 93 0.27 -11.12 14.65
CA LEU A 93 0.65 -9.88 15.35
C LEU A 93 1.04 -10.12 16.80
N ALA A 94 0.24 -10.87 17.56
CA ALA A 94 0.52 -11.11 18.99
C ALA A 94 1.82 -11.87 19.23
N PRO A 95 2.14 -12.96 18.51
CA PRO A 95 3.43 -13.65 18.63
C PRO A 95 4.61 -12.76 18.24
N THR A 96 4.45 -11.91 17.21
CA THR A 96 5.49 -10.98 16.79
C THR A 96 5.80 -9.95 17.87
N MET A 97 4.77 -9.34 18.47
CA MET A 97 4.96 -8.40 19.57
C MET A 97 5.63 -9.05 20.78
N ALA A 98 5.20 -10.27 21.14
CA ALA A 98 5.79 -11.02 22.22
C ALA A 98 7.26 -11.41 21.97
N GLY A 99 7.57 -11.85 20.74
CA GLY A 99 8.93 -12.21 20.31
C GLY A 99 9.87 -11.02 20.34
N MET A 100 9.48 -9.91 19.72
CA MET A 100 10.27 -8.67 19.71
C MET A 100 10.56 -8.17 21.13
N LYS A 101 9.57 -8.25 22.02
CA LYS A 101 9.75 -7.87 23.43
C LYS A 101 10.71 -8.84 24.14
N ALA A 102 10.58 -10.15 23.93
CA ALA A 102 11.45 -11.17 24.54
C ALA A 102 12.90 -11.03 24.11
N GLU A 103 13.15 -10.58 22.88
CA GLU A 103 14.48 -10.29 22.33
C GLU A 103 15.04 -8.92 22.78
N GLY A 104 14.32 -8.17 23.63
CA GLY A 104 14.74 -6.86 24.12
C GLY A 104 14.53 -5.71 23.14
N ASN A 105 13.81 -5.93 22.05
CA ASN A 105 13.52 -4.98 20.99
C ASN A 105 12.01 -4.72 20.84
N PRO A 106 11.30 -4.22 21.88
CA PRO A 106 9.85 -4.02 21.79
C PRO A 106 9.50 -3.05 20.65
N TYR A 107 8.67 -3.52 19.72
CA TYR A 107 8.34 -2.76 18.51
C TYR A 107 7.31 -1.66 18.79
N LYS A 108 7.59 -0.44 18.32
CA LYS A 108 6.70 0.72 18.41
C LYS A 108 6.54 1.38 17.04
N GLY A 109 5.31 1.73 16.71
CA GLY A 109 4.98 2.38 15.43
C GLY A 109 3.96 1.61 14.63
N VAL A 110 3.99 1.82 13.31
CA VAL A 110 3.11 1.16 12.36
C VAL A 110 3.72 -0.16 11.93
N LEU A 111 3.00 -1.25 12.13
CA LEU A 111 3.35 -2.57 11.61
C LEU A 111 2.41 -2.91 10.45
N TYR A 112 2.97 -3.01 9.26
CA TYR A 112 2.28 -3.49 8.07
C TYR A 112 2.60 -4.96 7.88
N ALA A 113 1.61 -5.84 8.05
CA ALA A 113 1.69 -7.25 7.73
C ALA A 113 1.20 -7.47 6.29
N GLY A 114 2.12 -7.80 5.39
CA GLY A 114 1.81 -8.30 4.05
C GLY A 114 1.44 -9.78 4.14
N LEU A 115 0.22 -10.11 3.76
CA LEU A 115 -0.34 -11.44 3.90
C LEU A 115 -0.60 -12.07 2.54
N MET A 116 -0.37 -13.37 2.44
CA MET A 116 -0.93 -14.24 1.40
C MET A 116 -2.12 -14.98 1.99
N VAL A 117 -3.28 -14.87 1.38
CA VAL A 117 -4.52 -15.47 1.86
C VAL A 117 -4.90 -16.62 0.94
N GLU A 118 -4.87 -17.83 1.47
CA GLU A 118 -5.29 -19.04 0.76
C GLU A 118 -6.37 -19.78 1.57
N ASN A 119 -7.53 -19.99 0.97
CA ASN A 119 -8.67 -20.65 1.63
C ASN A 119 -9.09 -19.99 2.97
N GLY A 120 -9.01 -18.66 3.05
CA GLY A 120 -9.35 -17.89 4.24
C GLY A 120 -8.29 -17.93 5.35
N GLN A 121 -7.14 -18.55 5.11
CA GLN A 121 -6.02 -18.62 6.06
C GLN A 121 -4.95 -17.59 5.67
N PRO A 122 -4.60 -16.64 6.56
CA PRO A 122 -3.53 -15.70 6.32
C PRO A 122 -2.16 -16.34 6.59
N ARG A 123 -1.22 -16.11 5.70
CA ARG A 123 0.19 -16.45 5.89
C ARG A 123 1.01 -15.17 5.72
N LEU A 124 1.94 -14.94 6.64
CA LEU A 124 2.80 -13.77 6.58
C LEU A 124 3.80 -13.90 5.42
N VAL A 125 3.82 -12.89 4.53
CA VAL A 125 4.84 -12.74 3.49
C VAL A 125 5.99 -11.91 4.04
N GLU A 126 5.67 -10.70 4.52
CA GLU A 126 6.66 -9.76 5.03
C GLU A 126 6.05 -8.79 6.03
N TYR A 127 6.91 -8.16 6.83
CA TYR A 127 6.57 -6.97 7.58
C TYR A 127 7.20 -5.72 6.96
N ASN A 128 6.45 -4.64 6.98
CA ASN A 128 6.99 -3.31 6.77
C ASN A 128 6.78 -2.45 8.04
N ALA A 129 7.81 -1.71 8.44
CA ALA A 129 7.81 -0.88 9.66
C ALA A 129 7.30 0.55 9.38
N ARG A 130 6.24 0.66 8.58
CA ARG A 130 5.63 1.92 8.10
C ARG A 130 4.22 1.66 7.57
N PHE A 131 3.49 2.75 7.30
CA PHE A 131 2.31 2.64 6.44
C PHE A 131 2.68 2.21 5.02
N GLY A 132 1.72 1.61 4.32
CA GLY A 132 1.83 1.32 2.89
C GLY A 132 1.68 2.59 2.04
N ASP A 133 2.15 2.53 0.84
CA ASP A 133 1.92 3.49 -0.23
C ASP A 133 1.67 2.70 -1.52
N PRO A 134 0.41 2.64 -2.00
CA PRO A 134 -0.67 3.62 -1.81
C PRO A 134 -1.74 3.29 -0.74
N GLU A 135 -1.54 2.34 0.18
CA GLU A 135 -2.58 1.91 1.13
C GLU A 135 -2.92 2.97 2.17
N CYS A 136 -1.92 3.75 2.64
CA CYS A 136 -2.13 4.80 3.63
C CYS A 136 -3.21 5.79 3.18
N GLN A 137 -3.24 6.14 1.91
CA GLN A 137 -4.15 7.12 1.35
C GLN A 137 -5.61 6.68 1.49
N VAL A 138 -5.93 5.43 1.14
CA VAL A 138 -7.31 4.91 1.29
C VAL A 138 -7.69 4.71 2.76
N LEU A 139 -6.73 4.36 3.61
CA LEU A 139 -6.98 4.26 5.05
C LEU A 139 -7.30 5.63 5.64
N MET A 140 -6.54 6.67 5.31
CA MET A 140 -6.78 8.03 5.80
C MET A 140 -8.11 8.60 5.31
N LEU A 141 -8.51 8.32 4.07
CA LEU A 141 -9.83 8.73 3.56
C LEU A 141 -10.99 8.05 4.30
N ARG A 142 -10.78 6.83 4.78
CA ARG A 142 -11.80 6.08 5.52
C ARG A 142 -11.77 6.32 7.03
N LEU A 143 -10.65 6.79 7.57
CA LEU A 143 -10.53 7.01 9.01
C LEU A 143 -11.42 8.17 9.45
N LYS A 144 -12.32 7.91 10.42
CA LYS A 144 -13.21 8.89 11.03
C LYS A 144 -12.65 9.45 12.34
N SER A 145 -11.88 8.63 13.07
CA SER A 145 -11.21 9.05 14.29
C SER A 145 -10.06 10.00 14.00
N ASP A 146 -9.77 10.92 14.93
CA ASP A 146 -8.50 11.65 14.91
C ASP A 146 -7.33 10.66 15.10
N ILE A 147 -6.39 10.66 14.17
CA ILE A 147 -5.24 9.75 14.17
C ILE A 147 -4.19 10.13 15.23
N VAL A 148 -4.08 11.41 15.58
CA VAL A 148 -2.99 11.92 16.44
C VAL A 148 -2.93 11.23 17.80
N PRO A 149 -4.04 11.02 18.55
CA PRO A 149 -4.01 10.28 19.79
C PRO A 149 -3.44 8.86 19.66
N TYR A 150 -3.76 8.15 18.55
CA TYR A 150 -3.27 6.79 18.31
C TYR A 150 -1.77 6.76 18.00
N LEU A 151 -1.29 7.69 17.17
CA LEU A 151 0.15 7.81 16.87
C LEU A 151 0.95 8.20 18.11
N LEU A 152 0.42 9.10 18.94
CA LEU A 152 1.05 9.46 20.21
C LEU A 152 1.12 8.25 21.14
N ALA A 153 0.01 7.52 21.32
CA ALA A 153 -0.02 6.32 22.16
C ALA A 153 0.89 5.21 21.63
N ALA A 154 1.03 5.06 20.31
CA ALA A 154 1.99 4.14 19.73
C ALA A 154 3.45 4.50 20.12
N ALA A 155 3.78 5.79 20.15
CA ALA A 155 5.12 6.26 20.48
C ALA A 155 5.45 6.13 21.99
N ILE A 156 4.53 6.57 22.86
CA ILE A 156 4.80 6.69 24.31
C ILE A 156 4.16 5.58 25.17
N GLY A 157 3.31 4.73 24.58
CA GLY A 157 2.53 3.70 25.28
C GLY A 157 1.09 4.14 25.54
N GLY A 158 0.20 3.17 25.75
CA GLY A 158 -1.18 3.42 26.15
C GLY A 158 -2.24 3.12 25.11
N LEU A 159 -1.91 2.47 24.00
CA LEU A 159 -2.87 2.07 22.95
C LEU A 159 -4.07 1.29 23.50
N LYS A 160 -3.85 0.43 24.48
CA LYS A 160 -4.91 -0.34 25.16
C LYS A 160 -5.99 0.51 25.84
N ASN A 161 -5.70 1.78 26.13
CA ASN A 161 -6.62 2.69 26.82
C ASN A 161 -7.45 3.53 25.83
N LEU A 162 -7.14 3.47 24.53
CA LEU A 162 -7.88 4.16 23.50
C LEU A 162 -9.05 3.30 22.99
N PRO A 163 -10.16 3.93 22.59
CA PRO A 163 -11.23 3.20 21.89
C PRO A 163 -10.71 2.65 20.58
N ALA A 164 -11.39 1.64 20.02
CA ALA A 164 -11.08 1.17 18.67
C ALA A 164 -11.25 2.33 17.65
N PRO A 165 -10.37 2.45 16.65
CA PRO A 165 -10.53 3.45 15.59
C PRO A 165 -11.87 3.31 14.88
N GLN A 166 -12.54 4.43 14.65
CA GLN A 166 -13.78 4.48 13.92
C GLN A 166 -13.52 4.77 12.44
N TRP A 167 -14.27 4.12 11.59
CA TRP A 167 -14.13 4.18 10.14
C TRP A 167 -15.42 4.63 9.47
N HIS A 168 -15.29 5.33 8.34
CA HIS A 168 -16.42 5.49 7.41
C HIS A 168 -16.72 4.13 6.77
N GLU A 169 -18.00 3.83 6.61
CA GLU A 169 -18.44 2.60 5.93
C GLU A 169 -18.15 2.66 4.42
N ASP A 170 -18.17 3.86 3.88
CA ASP A 170 -17.87 4.13 2.47
C ASP A 170 -16.49 3.59 2.09
N PRO A 171 -16.37 2.75 1.06
CA PRO A 171 -15.09 2.30 0.54
C PRO A 171 -14.31 3.43 -0.12
N ALA A 172 -13.00 3.22 -0.20
CA ALA A 172 -12.07 4.11 -0.89
C ALA A 172 -11.20 3.34 -1.89
N VAL A 173 -10.90 3.99 -3.01
CA VAL A 173 -9.99 3.50 -4.06
C VAL A 173 -8.90 4.54 -4.26
N CYS A 174 -7.69 4.07 -4.49
CA CYS A 174 -6.55 4.88 -4.93
C CYS A 174 -6.02 4.32 -6.24
N VAL A 175 -5.87 5.14 -7.25
CA VAL A 175 -5.21 4.82 -8.51
C VAL A 175 -3.90 5.59 -8.58
N VAL A 176 -2.80 4.86 -8.77
CA VAL A 176 -1.47 5.47 -8.91
C VAL A 176 -1.25 5.88 -10.36
N TYR A 177 -0.91 7.15 -10.57
CA TYR A 177 -0.48 7.68 -11.85
C TYR A 177 1.04 7.74 -11.85
N ALA A 178 1.66 6.85 -12.60
CA ALA A 178 3.10 6.65 -12.65
C ALA A 178 3.72 7.26 -13.91
N ALA A 179 5.00 7.61 -13.85
CA ALA A 179 5.76 8.06 -15.01
C ALA A 179 6.02 6.88 -15.97
N LYS A 180 5.95 7.10 -17.27
CA LYS A 180 6.34 6.11 -18.27
C LYS A 180 7.75 5.60 -17.99
N GLY A 181 7.94 4.28 -18.12
CA GLY A 181 9.18 3.58 -17.80
C GLY A 181 9.29 3.09 -16.33
N TYR A 182 8.34 3.45 -15.47
CA TYR A 182 8.28 2.89 -14.11
C TYR A 182 7.90 1.38 -14.17
N PRO A 183 8.52 0.48 -13.36
CA PRO A 183 9.43 0.77 -12.25
C PRO A 183 10.90 0.92 -12.63
N ASP A 184 11.33 0.49 -13.81
CA ASP A 184 12.75 0.34 -14.15
C ASP A 184 13.47 1.69 -14.41
N SER A 185 12.91 2.51 -15.29
CA SER A 185 13.54 3.76 -15.74
C SER A 185 12.51 4.87 -15.94
N PRO A 186 11.93 5.41 -14.86
CA PRO A 186 10.85 6.39 -14.96
C PRO A 186 11.34 7.69 -15.61
N LEU A 187 10.56 8.20 -16.58
CA LEU A 187 10.84 9.44 -17.28
C LEU A 187 10.36 10.64 -16.44
N THR A 188 11.30 11.42 -15.93
CA THR A 188 11.03 12.60 -15.10
C THR A 188 11.06 13.90 -15.90
N GLY A 189 10.62 15.03 -15.27
CA GLY A 189 10.66 16.37 -15.83
C GLY A 189 9.45 16.77 -16.67
N SER A 190 8.58 15.83 -17.06
CA SER A 190 7.38 16.14 -17.85
C SER A 190 6.36 16.95 -17.05
N VAL A 191 5.71 17.92 -17.70
CA VAL A 191 4.72 18.81 -17.09
C VAL A 191 3.39 18.09 -16.90
N ILE A 192 2.78 18.32 -15.74
CA ILE A 192 1.47 17.82 -15.36
C ILE A 192 0.51 19.01 -15.26
N ARG A 193 -0.67 18.92 -15.88
CA ARG A 193 -1.70 19.96 -15.84
C ARG A 193 -2.99 19.40 -15.27
N GLY A 194 -3.75 20.24 -14.59
CA GLY A 194 -5.07 19.86 -14.07
C GLY A 194 -5.05 19.04 -12.77
N ALA A 195 -3.90 18.62 -12.24
CA ALA A 195 -3.82 17.80 -11.03
C ALA A 195 -4.15 18.55 -9.72
N GLU A 196 -4.18 19.88 -9.77
CA GLU A 196 -4.39 20.73 -8.57
C GLU A 196 -5.77 21.41 -8.56
N GLN A 197 -6.66 21.03 -9.47
CA GLN A 197 -8.02 21.55 -9.50
C GLN A 197 -8.88 20.89 -8.42
N ASP A 198 -10.04 21.45 -8.14
CA ASP A 198 -11.03 20.85 -7.24
C ASP A 198 -11.81 19.75 -7.98
N PHE A 199 -11.67 18.53 -7.53
CA PHE A 199 -12.41 17.35 -8.04
C PHE A 199 -13.64 17.03 -7.22
N GLY A 200 -14.02 17.87 -6.25
CA GLY A 200 -15.13 17.67 -5.35
C GLY A 200 -14.73 16.98 -4.02
N PRO A 201 -15.68 16.90 -3.08
CA PRO A 201 -15.37 16.55 -1.69
C PRO A 201 -14.96 15.09 -1.46
N ASP A 202 -15.25 14.21 -2.42
CA ASP A 202 -14.97 12.78 -2.30
C ASP A 202 -13.66 12.37 -2.98
N VAL A 203 -12.99 13.28 -3.67
CA VAL A 203 -11.75 13.01 -4.40
C VAL A 203 -10.59 13.81 -3.81
N THR A 204 -9.47 13.14 -3.62
CA THR A 204 -8.21 13.77 -3.16
C THR A 204 -7.07 13.32 -4.04
N VAL A 205 -6.30 14.26 -4.56
CA VAL A 205 -5.04 13.98 -5.28
C VAL A 205 -3.87 14.19 -4.32
N PHE A 206 -3.20 13.10 -3.98
CA PHE A 206 -1.96 13.17 -3.19
C PHE A 206 -0.76 13.24 -4.13
N HIS A 207 0.14 14.17 -3.83
CA HIS A 207 1.41 14.30 -4.52
C HIS A 207 2.44 13.34 -3.93
N ALA A 208 3.06 12.52 -4.78
CA ALA A 208 4.18 11.65 -4.43
C ALA A 208 5.46 12.18 -5.10
N GLY A 209 5.85 11.63 -6.24
CA GLY A 209 7.02 12.07 -6.97
C GLY A 209 6.75 13.30 -7.86
N THR A 210 6.41 14.43 -7.26
CA THR A 210 6.20 15.72 -7.98
C THR A 210 7.20 16.78 -7.54
N SER A 211 7.48 17.75 -8.43
CA SER A 211 8.27 18.94 -8.13
C SER A 211 7.69 20.17 -8.83
N ARG A 212 8.12 21.35 -8.41
CA ARG A 212 7.84 22.62 -9.12
C ARG A 212 9.00 23.00 -10.02
N GLY A 213 8.70 23.30 -11.29
CA GLY A 213 9.65 23.93 -12.18
C GLY A 213 9.89 25.41 -11.84
N GLU A 214 10.93 26.03 -12.38
CA GLU A 214 11.21 27.46 -12.21
C GLU A 214 10.09 28.35 -12.75
N ASP A 215 9.36 27.85 -13.73
CA ASP A 215 8.16 28.48 -14.33
C ASP A 215 6.87 28.25 -13.50
N GLY A 216 7.00 27.62 -12.32
CA GLY A 216 5.88 27.27 -11.43
C GLY A 216 5.07 26.04 -11.89
N SER A 217 5.41 25.43 -13.03
CA SER A 217 4.70 24.24 -13.53
C SER A 217 4.90 23.03 -12.60
N LEU A 218 3.85 22.22 -12.42
CA LEU A 218 3.95 20.93 -11.75
C LEU A 218 4.61 19.94 -12.69
N ARG A 219 5.60 19.16 -12.18
CA ARG A 219 6.38 18.23 -12.98
C ARG A 219 6.53 16.88 -12.27
N ALA A 220 6.65 15.82 -13.07
CA ALA A 220 7.02 14.50 -12.59
C ALA A 220 8.47 14.48 -12.10
N ALA A 221 8.72 14.00 -10.89
CA ALA A 221 10.04 13.93 -10.26
C ALA A 221 10.37 12.54 -9.68
N GLY A 222 9.51 11.54 -9.93
CA GLY A 222 9.67 10.19 -9.44
C GLY A 222 8.99 9.17 -10.33
N GLY A 223 8.98 7.91 -9.90
CA GLY A 223 8.32 6.81 -10.61
C GLY A 223 6.81 6.84 -10.40
N ARG A 224 6.34 6.75 -9.15
CA ARG A 224 4.94 7.01 -8.78
C ARG A 224 4.81 8.51 -8.48
N VAL A 225 3.91 9.19 -9.15
CA VAL A 225 3.90 10.65 -9.23
C VAL A 225 2.69 11.27 -8.56
N LEU A 226 1.50 10.72 -8.84
CA LEU A 226 0.26 11.15 -8.20
C LEU A 226 -0.51 9.92 -7.71
N ASN A 227 -1.23 10.08 -6.61
CA ASN A 227 -2.18 9.10 -6.11
C ASN A 227 -3.58 9.73 -6.14
N ILE A 228 -4.40 9.31 -7.07
CA ILE A 228 -5.77 9.81 -7.23
C ILE A 228 -6.69 8.90 -6.41
N CYS A 229 -7.20 9.45 -5.33
CA CYS A 229 -7.97 8.70 -4.35
C CYS A 229 -9.38 9.22 -4.30
N ALA A 230 -10.34 8.31 -4.23
CA ALA A 230 -11.73 8.67 -4.07
C ALA A 230 -12.44 7.77 -3.06
N ARG A 231 -13.47 8.33 -2.42
CA ARG A 231 -14.41 7.63 -1.57
C ARG A 231 -15.79 7.63 -2.22
N GLY A 232 -16.54 6.54 -2.07
CA GLY A 232 -17.85 6.41 -2.68
C GLY A 232 -18.77 5.52 -1.87
N LYS A 233 -20.08 5.58 -2.13
CA LYS A 233 -21.08 4.74 -1.45
C LYS A 233 -20.91 3.26 -1.73
N THR A 234 -20.35 2.94 -2.88
CA THR A 234 -19.94 1.59 -3.29
C THR A 234 -18.51 1.63 -3.79
N LEU A 235 -17.86 0.48 -3.87
CA LEU A 235 -16.49 0.39 -4.42
C LEU A 235 -16.47 0.83 -5.89
N GLN A 236 -17.52 0.51 -6.66
CA GLN A 236 -17.66 0.98 -8.04
C GLN A 236 -17.75 2.51 -8.10
N ASP A 237 -18.58 3.15 -7.24
CA ASP A 237 -18.71 4.61 -7.18
C ASP A 237 -17.37 5.28 -6.82
N ALA A 238 -16.63 4.75 -5.85
CA ALA A 238 -15.29 5.24 -5.50
C ALA A 238 -14.32 5.11 -6.68
N ARG A 239 -14.32 3.96 -7.35
CA ARG A 239 -13.49 3.70 -8.53
C ARG A 239 -13.81 4.66 -9.67
N ASP A 240 -15.08 4.82 -10.02
CA ASP A 240 -15.51 5.68 -11.11
C ASP A 240 -15.09 7.14 -10.86
N LYS A 241 -15.28 7.66 -9.63
CA LYS A 241 -14.82 9.00 -9.25
C LYS A 241 -13.30 9.17 -9.40
N ALA A 242 -12.51 8.16 -9.03
CA ALA A 242 -11.06 8.23 -9.18
C ALA A 242 -10.65 8.30 -10.66
N TYR A 243 -11.26 7.48 -11.53
CA TYR A 243 -10.96 7.50 -12.96
C TYR A 243 -11.52 8.74 -13.67
N ASP A 244 -12.66 9.24 -13.27
CA ASP A 244 -13.21 10.52 -13.78
C ASP A 244 -12.25 11.68 -13.46
N ALA A 245 -11.67 11.71 -12.27
CA ALA A 245 -10.66 12.69 -11.91
C ALA A 245 -9.39 12.53 -12.74
N ILE A 246 -8.89 11.31 -12.94
CA ILE A 246 -7.72 11.03 -13.79
C ILE A 246 -7.94 11.53 -15.22
N SER A 247 -9.15 11.35 -15.77
CA SER A 247 -9.47 11.78 -17.13
C SER A 247 -9.35 13.29 -17.37
N GLN A 248 -9.37 14.07 -16.29
CA GLN A 248 -9.24 15.54 -16.31
C GLN A 248 -7.80 16.01 -16.10
N ILE A 249 -6.86 15.08 -15.84
CA ILE A 249 -5.44 15.39 -15.67
C ILE A 249 -4.72 15.19 -17.01
N ASP A 250 -4.18 16.28 -17.56
CA ASP A 250 -3.38 16.24 -18.79
C ASP A 250 -1.91 15.95 -18.44
N TRP A 251 -1.52 14.69 -18.58
CA TRP A 251 -0.14 14.25 -18.38
C TRP A 251 0.26 13.12 -19.34
N PRO A 252 0.65 13.43 -20.60
CA PRO A 252 1.05 12.42 -21.60
C PRO A 252 2.28 11.59 -21.20
N GLY A 253 3.08 12.10 -20.25
CA GLY A 253 4.26 11.41 -19.72
C GLY A 253 3.95 10.33 -18.68
N GLY A 254 2.69 10.19 -18.29
CA GLY A 254 2.25 9.22 -17.29
C GLY A 254 1.52 8.01 -17.87
N PHE A 255 1.31 7.02 -17.01
CA PHE A 255 0.40 5.88 -17.24
C PHE A 255 -0.20 5.44 -15.90
N TYR A 256 -1.30 4.74 -15.94
CA TYR A 256 -1.99 4.14 -14.79
C TYR A 256 -2.67 2.85 -15.23
N ARG A 257 -3.00 2.00 -14.29
CA ARG A 257 -3.83 0.81 -14.54
C ARG A 257 -5.29 1.21 -14.65
N THR A 258 -6.01 0.58 -15.57
CA THR A 258 -7.45 0.83 -15.80
C THR A 258 -8.34 -0.16 -15.03
N ASP A 259 -7.75 -1.14 -14.38
CA ASP A 259 -8.43 -2.26 -13.75
C ASP A 259 -8.33 -2.29 -12.21
N ILE A 260 -7.93 -1.20 -11.56
CA ILE A 260 -7.83 -1.16 -10.08
C ILE A 260 -9.18 -1.54 -9.45
N ALA A 261 -9.12 -2.35 -8.40
CA ALA A 261 -10.24 -2.93 -7.67
C ALA A 261 -11.05 -4.02 -8.42
N TRP A 262 -10.60 -4.50 -9.58
CA TRP A 262 -11.32 -5.48 -10.38
C TRP A 262 -11.67 -6.79 -9.64
N ARG A 263 -10.83 -7.18 -8.64
CA ARG A 263 -11.06 -8.40 -7.85
C ARG A 263 -12.24 -8.30 -6.88
N ALA A 264 -12.69 -7.09 -6.57
CA ALA A 264 -13.73 -6.82 -5.60
C ALA A 264 -15.02 -6.26 -6.24
N LEU A 265 -15.05 -6.17 -7.57
CA LEU A 265 -16.18 -5.76 -8.39
C LEU A 265 -16.67 -6.91 -9.24
#